data_7d44df7df161aab4bbe64a2a444abed5
#
_entry.id   7d44df7df161aab4bbe64a2a444abed5
#
_cell.length_a   1.000
_cell.length_b   1.000
_cell.length_c   1.000
_cell.angle_alpha   90.00
_cell.angle_beta   90.00
_cell.angle_gamma   90.00
#
_symmetry.space_group_name_H-M   'P 1'
#
loop_
_entity.id
_entity.type
_entity.pdbx_description
1 polymer ?
#
loop_
_entity_poly.entity_id
_entity_poly.type
_entity_poly.pdbx_seq_one_letter_code
_entity_poly.pdbx_strand_id
1 'polypeptide(L)'
;MELKKYKLGECLELQRGYDLTSSQMQDGEVAVVGSNGIIGYHNSARGNSPCITVGRSGSVGKVHYYEQPTWTHNTALFVKDFKGNNPRYLYYLLKNLHLDKIFEKGSSVIPSLDRKLVHSLVVPFHKDINDQRKVVDVLTVIDRKIELNRQINDNLPWLDRSSTMAIVRRAA
;
A
#
# COMPACT_ATOMS: atom_id res chain seq x y z
N MET A 1 1.28 -26.12 -1.80
CA MET A 1 1.48 -24.71 -2.25
C MET A 1 2.60 -24.69 -3.28
N GLU A 2 2.27 -24.53 -4.56
CA GLU A 2 3.25 -24.47 -5.63
C GLU A 2 3.55 -22.99 -5.96
N LEU A 3 4.83 -22.64 -6.03
CA LEU A 3 5.31 -21.29 -6.33
C LEU A 3 6.02 -21.32 -7.69
N LYS A 4 5.46 -20.61 -8.68
CA LYS A 4 6.05 -20.49 -10.02
C LYS A 4 6.38 -19.05 -10.33
N LYS A 5 7.22 -18.82 -11.32
CA LYS A 5 7.61 -17.48 -11.78
C LYS A 5 6.62 -17.00 -12.87
N TYR A 6 6.08 -15.79 -12.70
CA TYR A 6 5.19 -15.12 -13.64
C TYR A 6 5.64 -13.68 -13.84
N LYS A 7 5.36 -13.08 -14.99
CA LYS A 7 5.43 -11.63 -15.13
C LYS A 7 4.31 -11.00 -14.31
N LEU A 8 4.59 -9.92 -13.59
CA LEU A 8 3.60 -9.27 -12.75
C LEU A 8 2.37 -8.84 -13.54
N GLY A 9 2.54 -8.41 -14.80
CA GLY A 9 1.46 -8.07 -15.70
C GLY A 9 0.54 -9.26 -16.08
N GLU A 10 0.96 -10.52 -15.85
CA GLU A 10 0.11 -11.70 -15.99
C GLU A 10 -0.77 -11.93 -14.75
N CYS A 11 -0.36 -11.36 -13.60
CA CYS A 11 -1.03 -11.51 -12.31
C CYS A 11 -2.03 -10.38 -12.02
N LEU A 12 -1.78 -9.16 -12.52
CA LEU A 12 -2.63 -7.99 -12.32
C LEU A 12 -2.44 -6.99 -13.46
N GLU A 13 -3.36 -6.01 -13.57
CA GLU A 13 -3.20 -4.85 -14.46
C GLU A 13 -3.14 -3.58 -13.63
N LEU A 14 -2.03 -2.82 -13.75
CA LEU A 14 -1.90 -1.49 -13.18
C LEU A 14 -2.34 -0.43 -14.19
N GLN A 15 -3.01 0.61 -13.70
CA GLN A 15 -3.36 1.80 -14.45
C GLN A 15 -2.92 3.05 -13.70
N ARG A 16 -2.55 4.11 -14.44
CA ARG A 16 -2.33 5.45 -13.86
C ARG A 16 -3.64 6.00 -13.34
N GLY A 17 -3.60 6.62 -12.16
CA GLY A 17 -4.72 7.37 -11.62
C GLY A 17 -5.09 8.59 -12.46
N TYR A 18 -6.11 9.30 -12.02
CA TYR A 18 -6.77 10.37 -12.76
C TYR A 18 -6.35 11.72 -12.22
N ASP A 19 -6.31 12.72 -13.11
CA ASP A 19 -6.03 14.09 -12.70
C ASP A 19 -7.26 14.62 -11.90
N LEU A 20 -6.97 15.30 -10.81
CA LEU A 20 -7.95 16.02 -9.98
C LEU A 20 -7.22 17.14 -9.27
N THR A 21 -7.51 18.37 -9.64
CA THR A 21 -6.94 19.54 -8.97
C THR A 21 -7.69 19.86 -7.68
N SER A 22 -7.06 20.55 -6.74
CA SER A 22 -7.72 20.94 -5.48
C SER A 22 -8.98 21.78 -5.72
N SER A 23 -9.01 22.58 -6.79
CA SER A 23 -10.19 23.39 -7.18
C SER A 23 -11.34 22.55 -7.74
N GLN A 24 -11.09 21.33 -8.20
CA GLN A 24 -12.09 20.38 -8.72
C GLN A 24 -12.61 19.43 -7.64
N MET A 25 -11.95 19.38 -6.48
CA MET A 25 -12.43 18.59 -5.37
C MET A 25 -13.72 19.19 -4.83
N GLN A 26 -14.72 18.35 -4.66
CA GLN A 26 -16.03 18.71 -4.10
C GLN A 26 -16.23 17.99 -2.78
N ASP A 27 -16.95 18.60 -1.86
CA ASP A 27 -17.19 18.00 -0.54
C ASP A 27 -17.79 16.61 -0.65
N GLY A 28 -17.20 15.66 0.10
CA GLY A 28 -17.60 14.26 0.09
C GLY A 28 -16.70 13.40 0.96
N GLU A 29 -17.02 12.12 1.05
CA GLU A 29 -16.34 11.16 1.94
C GLU A 29 -15.40 10.19 1.18
N VAL A 30 -15.35 10.29 -0.14
CA VAL A 30 -14.50 9.42 -0.97
C VAL A 30 -13.05 9.89 -0.87
N ALA A 31 -12.19 9.03 -0.36
CA ALA A 31 -10.77 9.34 -0.24
C ALA A 31 -10.11 9.55 -1.61
N VAL A 32 -9.44 10.69 -1.78
CA VAL A 32 -8.55 10.95 -2.91
C VAL A 32 -7.15 10.48 -2.52
N VAL A 33 -6.60 9.51 -3.25
CA VAL A 33 -5.37 8.82 -2.89
C VAL A 33 -4.24 9.16 -3.86
N GLY A 34 -3.18 9.75 -3.33
CA GLY A 34 -1.92 10.01 -4.05
C GLY A 34 -0.84 8.98 -3.77
N SER A 35 0.40 9.32 -4.13
CA SER A 35 1.56 8.43 -3.99
C SER A 35 1.92 8.08 -2.54
N ASN A 36 1.54 8.91 -1.58
CA ASN A 36 1.88 8.73 -0.15
C ASN A 36 0.65 8.46 0.74
N GLY A 37 -0.49 8.12 0.16
CA GLY A 37 -1.74 7.90 0.88
C GLY A 37 -2.80 8.95 0.56
N ILE A 38 -3.73 9.19 1.49
CA ILE A 38 -4.85 10.11 1.32
C ILE A 38 -4.33 11.55 1.24
N ILE A 39 -4.76 12.30 0.23
CA ILE A 39 -4.42 13.71 0.00
C ILE A 39 -5.63 14.65 0.09
N GLY A 40 -6.82 14.11 0.26
CA GLY A 40 -8.06 14.86 0.38
C GLY A 40 -9.28 13.95 0.23
N TYR A 41 -10.43 14.55 0.08
CA TYR A 41 -11.70 13.86 -0.11
C TYR A 41 -12.49 14.45 -1.27
N HIS A 42 -13.38 13.68 -1.87
CA HIS A 42 -14.19 14.05 -3.02
C HIS A 42 -15.56 13.36 -2.95
N ASN A 43 -16.52 13.81 -3.72
CA ASN A 43 -17.88 13.27 -3.73
C ASN A 43 -18.06 12.05 -4.64
N SER A 44 -17.07 11.70 -5.46
CA SER A 44 -17.16 10.57 -6.37
C SER A 44 -15.91 9.72 -6.38
N ALA A 45 -16.08 8.42 -6.57
CA ALA A 45 -14.98 7.46 -6.69
C ALA A 45 -14.61 7.21 -8.16
N ARG A 46 -13.31 6.91 -8.37
CA ARG A 46 -12.78 6.43 -9.65
C ARG A 46 -11.76 5.33 -9.40
N GLY A 47 -12.22 4.12 -9.31
CA GLY A 47 -11.39 2.94 -9.02
C GLY A 47 -12.22 1.77 -8.56
N ASN A 48 -11.55 0.63 -8.36
CA ASN A 48 -12.17 -0.59 -7.87
C ASN A 48 -12.35 -0.55 -6.34
N SER A 49 -13.22 -1.41 -5.83
CA SER A 49 -13.31 -1.77 -4.41
C SER A 49 -13.09 -3.29 -4.30
N PRO A 50 -12.10 -3.73 -3.52
CA PRO A 50 -11.06 -2.93 -2.85
C PRO A 50 -10.13 -2.24 -3.84
N CYS A 51 -9.45 -1.18 -3.40
CA CYS A 51 -8.48 -0.44 -4.20
C CYS A 51 -7.06 -0.66 -3.68
N ILE A 52 -6.14 -1.07 -4.56
CA ILE A 52 -4.70 -1.12 -4.26
C ILE A 52 -4.01 -0.05 -5.06
N THR A 53 -3.27 0.82 -4.39
CA THR A 53 -2.49 1.88 -5.04
C THR A 53 -1.00 1.70 -4.82
N VAL A 54 -0.22 2.13 -5.81
CA VAL A 54 1.24 2.13 -5.78
C VAL A 54 1.72 3.54 -6.13
N GLY A 55 2.52 4.13 -5.28
CA GLY A 55 3.09 5.46 -5.52
C GLY A 55 3.88 5.48 -6.83
N ARG A 56 3.52 6.40 -7.74
CA ARG A 56 4.14 6.55 -9.05
C ARG A 56 5.19 7.66 -9.09
N SER A 57 4.91 8.79 -8.46
CA SER A 57 5.81 9.97 -8.41
C SER A 57 5.80 10.57 -7.00
N GLY A 58 6.93 11.11 -6.56
CA GLY A 58 7.13 11.53 -5.18
C GLY A 58 7.49 10.32 -4.29
N SER A 59 6.53 9.73 -3.61
CA SER A 59 6.75 8.52 -2.80
C SER A 59 6.61 7.26 -3.67
N VAL A 60 7.59 7.05 -4.55
CA VAL A 60 7.60 5.92 -5.50
C VAL A 60 7.59 4.58 -4.76
N GLY A 61 6.80 3.64 -5.26
CA GLY A 61 6.78 2.25 -4.77
C GLY A 61 6.00 2.03 -3.47
N LYS A 62 5.51 3.08 -2.79
CA LYS A 62 4.64 2.91 -1.61
C LYS A 62 3.32 2.27 -2.00
N VAL A 63 2.94 1.20 -1.31
CA VAL A 63 1.73 0.43 -1.58
C VAL A 63 0.71 0.64 -0.47
N HIS A 64 -0.52 1.00 -0.85
CA HIS A 64 -1.65 1.17 0.06
C HIS A 64 -2.82 0.29 -0.37
N TYR A 65 -3.63 -0.11 0.61
CA TYR A 65 -4.83 -0.92 0.42
C TYR A 65 -6.02 -0.21 1.06
N TYR A 66 -7.10 -0.05 0.30
CA TYR A 66 -8.35 0.58 0.75
C TYR A 66 -9.51 -0.37 0.50
N GLU A 67 -10.30 -0.62 1.52
CA GLU A 67 -11.51 -1.46 1.42
C GLU A 67 -12.60 -0.76 0.60
N GLN A 68 -12.68 0.57 0.75
CA GLN A 68 -13.70 1.39 0.11
C GLN A 68 -13.23 1.89 -1.27
N PRO A 69 -14.17 2.20 -2.17
CA PRO A 69 -13.84 2.87 -3.42
C PRO A 69 -13.11 4.19 -3.16
N THR A 70 -12.13 4.49 -4.01
CA THR A 70 -11.32 5.71 -3.90
C THR A 70 -11.29 6.46 -5.23
N TRP A 71 -10.88 7.71 -5.19
CA TRP A 71 -10.36 8.41 -6.36
C TRP A 71 -8.84 8.29 -6.34
N THR A 72 -8.29 7.48 -7.24
CA THR A 72 -6.82 7.40 -7.37
C THR A 72 -6.31 8.56 -8.20
N HIS A 73 -5.47 9.40 -7.56
CA HIS A 73 -4.84 10.56 -8.19
C HIS A 73 -3.72 10.15 -9.15
N ASN A 74 -3.39 10.98 -10.12
CA ASN A 74 -2.39 10.73 -11.17
C ASN A 74 -0.97 10.47 -10.66
N THR A 75 -0.66 10.83 -9.41
CA THR A 75 0.63 10.56 -8.75
C THR A 75 0.77 9.11 -8.29
N ALA A 76 -0.29 8.32 -8.39
CA ALA A 76 -0.29 6.89 -8.08
C ALA A 76 -0.72 6.04 -9.29
N LEU A 77 -0.31 4.78 -9.29
CA LEU A 77 -0.93 3.71 -10.07
C LEU A 77 -1.96 3.01 -9.19
N PHE A 78 -2.96 2.38 -9.77
CA PHE A 78 -3.88 1.49 -9.06
C PHE A 78 -4.07 0.17 -9.81
N VAL A 79 -4.46 -0.87 -9.10
CA VAL A 79 -4.79 -2.16 -9.71
C VAL A 79 -6.17 -2.04 -10.35
N LYS A 80 -6.19 -1.98 -11.68
CA LYS A 80 -7.41 -1.90 -12.48
C LYS A 80 -8.11 -3.26 -12.59
N ASP A 81 -7.31 -4.32 -12.75
CA ASP A 81 -7.80 -5.69 -12.90
C ASP A 81 -6.94 -6.63 -12.04
N PHE A 82 -7.58 -7.37 -11.17
CA PHE A 82 -6.98 -8.39 -10.31
C PHE A 82 -6.77 -9.73 -11.01
N LYS A 83 -7.26 -9.89 -12.24
CA LYS A 83 -7.16 -11.11 -13.07
C LYS A 83 -7.59 -12.38 -12.33
N GLY A 84 -8.65 -12.27 -11.51
CA GLY A 84 -9.21 -13.36 -10.73
C GLY A 84 -8.38 -13.74 -9.47
N ASN A 85 -7.31 -12.99 -9.16
CA ASN A 85 -6.51 -13.23 -7.98
C ASN A 85 -7.08 -12.52 -6.75
N ASN A 86 -6.70 -13.01 -5.56
CA ASN A 86 -7.11 -12.40 -4.29
C ASN A 86 -6.48 -10.99 -4.15
N PRO A 87 -7.29 -9.93 -3.97
CA PRO A 87 -6.75 -8.56 -3.89
C PRO A 87 -5.78 -8.37 -2.72
N ARG A 88 -6.06 -8.95 -1.55
CA ARG A 88 -5.20 -8.84 -0.37
C ARG A 88 -3.86 -9.57 -0.58
N TYR A 89 -3.86 -10.70 -1.30
CA TYR A 89 -2.64 -11.38 -1.72
C TYR A 89 -1.78 -10.51 -2.64
N LEU A 90 -2.40 -9.87 -3.63
CA LEU A 90 -1.69 -8.96 -4.55
C LEU A 90 -1.15 -7.73 -3.81
N TYR A 91 -1.86 -7.21 -2.80
CA TYR A 91 -1.35 -6.15 -1.95
C TYR A 91 -0.06 -6.58 -1.23
N TYR A 92 -0.05 -7.75 -0.58
CA TYR A 92 1.14 -8.24 0.10
C TYR A 92 2.29 -8.54 -0.88
N LEU A 93 1.97 -9.08 -2.05
CA LEU A 93 2.96 -9.29 -3.10
C LEU A 93 3.61 -7.97 -3.51
N LEU A 94 2.83 -6.96 -3.87
CA LEU A 94 3.33 -5.65 -4.27
C LEU A 94 4.15 -4.97 -3.17
N LYS A 95 3.70 -5.06 -1.91
CA LYS A 95 4.41 -4.51 -0.75
C LYS A 95 5.78 -5.17 -0.54
N ASN A 96 5.87 -6.49 -0.77
CA ASN A 96 7.11 -7.26 -0.62
C ASN A 96 8.11 -7.04 -1.78
N LEU A 97 7.67 -6.50 -2.93
CA LEU A 97 8.57 -6.26 -4.07
C LEU A 97 9.53 -5.10 -3.84
N HIS A 98 9.27 -4.22 -2.87
CA HIS A 98 10.11 -3.04 -2.61
C HIS A 98 10.42 -2.25 -3.90
N LEU A 99 9.36 -1.87 -4.62
CA LEU A 99 9.46 -1.18 -5.92
C LEU A 99 10.27 0.11 -5.85
N ASP A 100 10.27 0.79 -4.70
CA ASP A 100 11.16 1.92 -4.39
C ASP A 100 12.62 1.58 -4.69
N LYS A 101 13.13 0.48 -4.13
CA LYS A 101 14.53 0.05 -4.29
C LYS A 101 14.88 -0.40 -5.71
N ILE A 102 13.91 -0.94 -6.45
CA ILE A 102 14.12 -1.40 -7.83
C ILE A 102 14.31 -0.21 -8.76
N PHE A 103 13.60 0.89 -8.52
CA PHE A 103 13.55 2.03 -9.42
C PHE A 103 14.36 3.26 -8.97
N GLU A 104 14.94 3.26 -7.76
CA GLU A 104 15.86 4.31 -7.29
C GLU A 104 17.15 4.43 -8.10
N LYS A 105 17.59 3.36 -8.75
CA LYS A 105 18.91 3.27 -9.40
C LYS A 105 18.99 3.86 -10.81
N GLY A 106 17.95 4.49 -11.33
CA GLY A 106 17.86 4.71 -12.78
C GLY A 106 17.78 6.13 -13.30
N SER A 107 17.68 7.21 -12.52
CA SER A 107 17.51 8.54 -13.11
C SER A 107 17.81 9.69 -12.14
N SER A 108 18.54 10.69 -12.64
CA SER A 108 18.84 11.97 -11.95
C SER A 108 17.70 13.00 -12.01
N VAL A 109 16.55 12.66 -12.58
CA VAL A 109 15.35 13.49 -12.71
C VAL A 109 14.20 12.76 -12.07
N ILE A 110 13.37 13.45 -11.31
CA ILE A 110 12.23 12.98 -10.48
C ILE A 110 11.83 11.52 -10.78
N PRO A 111 12.09 10.57 -9.88
CA PRO A 111 11.80 9.16 -10.11
C PRO A 111 10.31 8.97 -10.39
N SER A 112 9.97 8.38 -11.52
CA SER A 112 8.59 8.04 -11.87
C SER A 112 8.49 6.56 -12.21
N LEU A 113 7.59 5.85 -11.54
CA LEU A 113 7.35 4.44 -11.76
C LEU A 113 6.70 4.21 -13.13
N ASP A 114 7.42 3.55 -14.03
CA ASP A 114 6.84 3.13 -15.30
C ASP A 114 6.05 1.83 -15.15
N ARG A 115 4.75 1.92 -15.45
CA ARG A 115 3.82 0.78 -15.42
C ARG A 115 4.31 -0.41 -16.25
N LYS A 116 4.88 -0.16 -17.45
CA LYS A 116 5.34 -1.23 -18.34
C LYS A 116 6.51 -1.99 -17.73
N LEU A 117 7.44 -1.28 -17.10
CA LEU A 117 8.56 -1.89 -16.39
C LEU A 117 8.06 -2.72 -15.19
N VAL A 118 7.12 -2.20 -14.41
CA VAL A 118 6.52 -2.96 -13.29
C VAL A 118 5.84 -4.23 -13.79
N HIS A 119 5.07 -4.18 -14.88
CA HIS A 119 4.42 -5.35 -15.46
C HIS A 119 5.42 -6.40 -15.99
N SER A 120 6.64 -6.00 -16.38
CA SER A 120 7.67 -6.92 -16.86
C SER A 120 8.43 -7.64 -15.76
N LEU A 121 8.31 -7.22 -14.50
CA LEU A 121 8.98 -7.86 -13.37
C LEU A 121 8.54 -9.32 -13.24
N VAL A 122 9.52 -10.21 -13.10
CA VAL A 122 9.27 -11.63 -12.86
C VAL A 122 9.23 -11.88 -11.37
N VAL A 123 8.10 -12.37 -10.89
CA VAL A 123 7.82 -12.57 -9.47
C VAL A 123 7.45 -14.02 -9.16
N PRO A 124 7.81 -14.54 -7.98
CA PRO A 124 7.26 -15.79 -7.47
C PRO A 124 5.77 -15.60 -7.14
N PHE A 125 4.91 -16.50 -7.63
CA PHE A 125 3.47 -16.34 -7.53
C PHE A 125 2.76 -17.67 -7.33
N HIS A 126 1.77 -17.69 -6.44
CA HIS A 126 0.83 -18.81 -6.28
C HIS A 126 -0.35 -18.63 -7.23
N LYS A 127 -0.50 -19.53 -8.21
CA LYS A 127 -1.61 -19.45 -9.18
C LYS A 127 -2.93 -19.91 -8.59
N ASP A 128 -2.90 -20.85 -7.65
CA ASP A 128 -4.09 -21.37 -6.98
C ASP A 128 -4.63 -20.35 -5.97
N ILE A 129 -5.91 -20.00 -6.13
CA ILE A 129 -6.60 -19.02 -5.26
C ILE A 129 -6.69 -19.50 -3.80
N ASN A 130 -6.73 -20.80 -3.56
CA ASN A 130 -6.77 -21.35 -2.20
C ASN A 130 -5.40 -21.20 -1.52
N ASP A 131 -4.32 -21.34 -2.26
CA ASP A 131 -2.97 -21.06 -1.75
C ASP A 131 -2.78 -19.58 -1.45
N GLN A 132 -3.31 -18.68 -2.30
CA GLN A 132 -3.32 -17.24 -2.03
C GLN A 132 -4.10 -16.92 -0.75
N ARG A 133 -5.27 -17.54 -0.53
CA ARG A 133 -6.08 -17.35 0.69
C ARG A 133 -5.31 -17.77 1.93
N LYS A 134 -4.67 -18.93 1.93
CA LYS A 134 -3.85 -19.40 3.07
C LYS A 134 -2.75 -18.40 3.45
N VAL A 135 -2.06 -17.83 2.44
CA VAL A 135 -1.05 -16.79 2.66
C VAL A 135 -1.68 -15.54 3.28
N VAL A 136 -2.81 -15.09 2.74
CA VAL A 136 -3.55 -13.92 3.24
C VAL A 136 -4.00 -14.11 4.68
N ASP A 137 -4.53 -15.29 5.04
CA ASP A 137 -5.02 -15.58 6.38
C ASP A 137 -3.91 -15.40 7.42
N VAL A 138 -2.71 -15.95 7.14
CA VAL A 138 -1.56 -15.82 8.04
C VAL A 138 -1.11 -14.36 8.15
N LEU A 139 -0.94 -13.67 7.02
CA LEU A 139 -0.43 -12.29 7.01
C LEU A 139 -1.42 -11.31 7.64
N THR A 140 -2.72 -11.51 7.44
CA THR A 140 -3.77 -10.67 8.04
C THR A 140 -3.79 -10.80 9.57
N VAL A 141 -3.57 -12.00 10.11
CA VAL A 141 -3.46 -12.18 11.56
C VAL A 141 -2.27 -11.42 12.13
N ILE A 142 -1.13 -11.45 11.43
CA ILE A 142 0.07 -10.70 11.81
C ILE A 142 -0.19 -9.18 11.78
N ASP A 143 -0.78 -8.67 10.69
CA ASP A 143 -1.11 -7.25 10.56
C ASP A 143 -2.06 -6.78 11.67
N ARG A 144 -3.10 -7.58 11.99
CA ARG A 144 -4.01 -7.29 13.11
C ARG A 144 -3.27 -7.22 14.45
N LYS A 145 -2.34 -8.13 14.69
CA LYS A 145 -1.54 -8.13 15.91
C LYS A 145 -0.62 -6.91 16.00
N ILE A 146 -0.01 -6.52 14.89
CA ILE A 146 0.82 -5.30 14.82
C ILE A 146 -0.04 -4.07 15.13
N GLU A 147 -1.21 -3.98 14.53
CA GLU A 147 -2.13 -2.85 14.74
C GLU A 147 -2.63 -2.80 16.19
N LEU A 148 -3.03 -3.93 16.76
CA LEU A 148 -3.43 -4.01 18.17
C LEU A 148 -2.31 -3.56 19.11
N ASN A 149 -1.07 -4.01 18.86
CA ASN A 149 0.07 -3.60 19.65
C ASN A 149 0.35 -2.09 19.54
N ARG A 150 0.16 -1.49 18.36
CA ARG A 150 0.25 -0.02 18.19
C ARG A 150 -0.80 0.70 19.03
N GLN A 151 -2.06 0.27 18.94
CA GLN A 151 -3.15 0.85 19.74
C GLN A 151 -2.90 0.71 21.25
N ILE A 152 -2.38 -0.43 21.70
CA ILE A 152 -1.98 -0.62 23.10
C ILE A 152 -0.88 0.38 23.47
N ASN A 153 0.15 0.52 22.65
CA ASN A 153 1.25 1.44 22.93
C ASN A 153 0.80 2.91 22.93
N ASP A 154 -0.10 3.29 22.01
CA ASP A 154 -0.63 4.65 21.94
C ASP A 154 -1.53 4.99 23.14
N ASN A 155 -2.19 3.97 23.72
CA ASN A 155 -3.05 4.11 24.90
C ASN A 155 -2.31 3.89 26.23
N LEU A 156 -1.05 3.46 26.23
CA LEU A 156 -0.26 3.37 27.45
C LEU A 156 0.00 4.81 27.96
N PRO A 157 -0.31 5.10 29.25
CA PRO A 157 0.06 6.38 29.82
C PRO A 157 1.57 6.55 29.67
N TRP A 158 1.98 7.72 29.18
CA TRP A 158 3.39 8.09 29.13
C TRP A 158 4.00 7.85 30.51
N LEU A 159 4.75 6.78 30.65
CA LEU A 159 5.66 6.65 31.78
C LEU A 159 6.65 7.79 31.60
N ASP A 160 6.39 8.87 32.34
CA ASP A 160 7.24 10.06 32.37
C ASP A 160 8.67 9.59 32.65
N ARG A 161 9.54 9.67 31.66
CA ARG A 161 10.98 9.35 31.82
C ARG A 161 11.60 10.17 32.94
N SER A 162 11.02 11.32 33.32
CA SER A 162 11.40 12.14 34.47
C SER A 162 11.12 11.43 35.80
N SER A 163 9.99 10.68 35.88
CA SER A 163 9.63 9.94 37.10
C SER A 163 10.56 8.75 37.35
N THR A 164 10.96 8.06 36.27
CA THR A 164 11.89 6.91 36.37
C THR A 164 13.31 7.38 36.78
N MET A 165 13.76 8.51 36.26
CA MET A 165 15.05 9.14 36.70
C MET A 165 15.01 9.62 38.17
N ALA A 166 13.87 10.11 38.65
CA ALA A 166 13.69 10.52 40.03
C ALA A 166 13.72 9.33 41.00
N ILE A 167 13.17 8.19 40.63
CA ILE A 167 13.20 6.96 41.44
C ILE A 167 14.62 6.40 41.51
N VAL A 168 15.35 6.35 40.38
CA VAL A 168 16.74 5.86 40.36
C VAL A 168 17.69 6.76 41.16
N ARG A 169 17.48 8.09 41.14
CA ARG A 169 18.29 9.03 41.97
C ARG A 169 18.00 8.99 43.47
N ARG A 170 16.84 8.45 43.89
CA ARG A 170 16.53 8.26 45.34
C ARG A 170 17.01 6.92 45.89
N ALA A 171 17.37 5.97 45.00
CA ALA A 171 17.87 4.65 45.39
C ALA A 171 19.40 4.52 45.34
N ALA A 172 20.11 5.59 44.96
CA ALA A 172 21.57 5.73 45.00
C ALA A 172 22.00 6.75 46.06
#